data_b6d35788199c1238a20643ac7c3c3aff
#
_entry.id   b6d35788199c1238a20643ac7c3c3aff
#
_cell.length_a   1.000
_cell.length_b   1.000
_cell.length_c   1.000
_cell.angle_alpha   90.00
_cell.angle_beta   90.00
_cell.angle_gamma   90.00
#
_symmetry.space_group_name_H-M   'P 1'
#
loop_
_entity.id
_entity.type
_entity.pdbx_description
1 polymer ?
#
loop_
_entity_poly.entity_id
_entity_poly.type
_entity_poly.pdbx_seq_one_letter_code
_entity_poly.pdbx_strand_id
1 'polypeptide(L)'
;MGLALTLLHSPKLLILDEPTNGLDPAGIKHLRDILKDIAEKEKVAVFVSSHILTEMELMCDRVAVINKGKIVKVEDIGNKEEHVSSIQTIIEVKDPKVVKEILDKENYEANIIDKKVSIKTNYDNIPEVIKLLVKNDIDIYNVTQKEKSLEDIFFDATEGRKGGQKNEND
;
A
#
# COMPACT_ATOMS: atom_id res chain seq x y z
N MET A 1 19.02 -23.85 8.35
CA MET A 1 18.78 -25.31 8.29
C MET A 1 17.29 -25.69 8.26
N GLY A 2 16.40 -24.98 8.93
CA GLY A 2 14.96 -25.32 8.99
C GLY A 2 14.23 -25.35 7.63
N LEU A 3 14.42 -24.34 6.77
CA LEU A 3 13.74 -24.24 5.48
C LEU A 3 14.03 -25.43 4.55
N ALA A 4 15.30 -25.85 4.47
CA ALA A 4 15.70 -26.98 3.61
C ALA A 4 15.04 -28.31 4.04
N LEU A 5 14.84 -28.53 5.35
CA LEU A 5 14.19 -29.72 5.87
C LEU A 5 12.68 -29.73 5.55
N THR A 6 12.01 -28.59 5.56
CA THR A 6 10.58 -28.49 5.25
C THR A 6 10.30 -28.77 3.77
N LEU A 7 11.24 -28.51 2.89
CA LEU A 7 11.11 -28.72 1.43
C LEU A 7 11.37 -30.17 0.98
N LEU A 8 11.98 -31.01 1.81
CA LEU A 8 12.30 -32.39 1.46
C LEU A 8 11.08 -33.25 1.06
N HIS A 9 9.91 -32.90 1.56
CA HIS A 9 8.68 -33.67 1.33
C HIS A 9 7.75 -33.04 0.25
N SER A 10 8.30 -32.12 -0.57
CA SER A 10 7.54 -31.43 -1.64
C SER A 10 6.17 -30.91 -1.13
N PRO A 11 6.14 -30.06 -0.11
CA PRO A 11 4.90 -29.57 0.47
C PRO A 11 4.12 -28.72 -0.55
N LYS A 12 2.80 -28.73 -0.46
CA LYS A 12 1.94 -27.82 -1.25
C LYS A 12 1.78 -26.44 -0.59
N LEU A 13 2.06 -26.34 0.69
CA LEU A 13 1.96 -25.14 1.50
C LEU A 13 3.17 -25.05 2.43
N LEU A 14 3.81 -23.89 2.44
CA LEU A 14 4.90 -23.54 3.35
C LEU A 14 4.42 -22.40 4.25
N ILE A 15 4.49 -22.59 5.57
CA ILE A 15 4.13 -21.57 6.55
C ILE A 15 5.38 -21.17 7.31
N LEU A 16 5.72 -19.87 7.28
CA LEU A 16 6.91 -19.30 7.88
C LEU A 16 6.52 -18.17 8.83
N ASP A 17 6.94 -18.29 10.06
CA ASP A 17 6.72 -17.29 11.10
C ASP A 17 8.00 -16.46 11.28
N GLU A 18 7.92 -15.14 10.98
CA GLU A 18 9.02 -14.18 11.09
C GLU A 18 10.36 -14.69 10.48
N PRO A 19 10.40 -15.21 9.25
CA PRO A 19 11.57 -15.91 8.70
C PRO A 19 12.76 -14.97 8.44
N THR A 20 12.56 -13.66 8.41
CA THR A 20 13.61 -12.65 8.20
C THR A 20 14.33 -12.27 9.50
N ASN A 21 13.81 -12.66 10.66
CA ASN A 21 14.40 -12.30 11.94
C ASN A 21 15.82 -12.85 12.10
N GLY A 22 16.74 -11.96 12.47
CA GLY A 22 18.15 -12.31 12.69
C GLY A 22 18.98 -12.46 11.43
N LEU A 23 18.41 -12.20 10.25
CA LEU A 23 19.16 -12.14 9.00
C LEU A 23 19.70 -10.72 8.74
N ASP A 24 20.84 -10.64 8.10
CA ASP A 24 21.35 -9.41 7.52
C ASP A 24 20.61 -9.07 6.20
N PRO A 25 20.74 -7.86 5.65
CA PRO A 25 20.04 -7.48 4.42
C PRO A 25 20.32 -8.40 3.22
N ALA A 26 21.52 -8.97 3.14
CA ALA A 26 21.86 -9.91 2.08
C ALA A 26 21.14 -11.25 2.27
N GLY A 27 21.06 -11.74 3.52
CA GLY A 27 20.30 -12.93 3.88
C GLY A 27 18.81 -12.78 3.64
N ILE A 28 18.23 -11.63 3.96
CA ILE A 28 16.81 -11.31 3.68
C ILE A 28 16.55 -11.38 2.17
N LYS A 29 17.40 -10.72 1.37
CA LYS A 29 17.28 -10.76 -0.09
C LYS A 29 17.37 -12.19 -0.62
N HIS A 30 18.32 -12.97 -0.15
CA HIS A 30 18.50 -14.36 -0.57
C HIS A 30 17.28 -15.23 -0.21
N LEU A 31 16.76 -15.08 1.02
CA LEU A 31 15.54 -15.76 1.45
C LEU A 31 14.35 -15.42 0.54
N ARG A 32 14.15 -14.15 0.25
CA ARG A 32 13.08 -13.69 -0.65
C ARG A 32 13.18 -14.32 -2.03
N ASP A 33 14.38 -14.32 -2.62
CA ASP A 33 14.59 -14.90 -3.95
C ASP A 33 14.29 -16.41 -3.95
N ILE A 34 14.68 -17.14 -2.89
CA ILE A 34 14.35 -18.56 -2.71
C ILE A 34 12.84 -18.76 -2.59
N LEU A 35 12.12 -17.97 -1.77
CA LEU A 35 10.69 -18.14 -1.57
C LEU A 35 9.88 -17.85 -2.83
N LYS A 36 10.29 -16.83 -3.62
CA LYS A 36 9.72 -16.57 -4.93
C LYS A 36 9.95 -17.71 -5.90
N ASP A 37 11.15 -18.23 -5.98
CA ASP A 37 11.48 -19.37 -6.82
C ASP A 37 10.64 -20.61 -6.48
N ILE A 38 10.47 -20.90 -5.20
CA ILE A 38 9.63 -22.00 -4.71
C ILE A 38 8.16 -21.79 -5.11
N ALA A 39 7.63 -20.59 -4.92
CA ALA A 39 6.25 -20.28 -5.28
C ALA A 39 6.02 -20.36 -6.79
N GLU A 40 6.91 -19.80 -7.60
CA GLU A 40 6.75 -19.70 -9.04
C GLU A 40 7.07 -21.02 -9.76
N LYS A 41 8.19 -21.68 -9.41
CA LYS A 41 8.69 -22.86 -10.12
C LYS A 41 8.10 -24.16 -9.57
N GLU A 42 8.03 -24.29 -8.25
CA GLU A 42 7.55 -25.49 -7.59
C GLU A 42 6.03 -25.46 -7.32
N LYS A 43 5.38 -24.29 -7.58
CA LYS A 43 3.93 -24.08 -7.34
C LYS A 43 3.51 -24.36 -5.91
N VAL A 44 4.38 -24.06 -4.96
CA VAL A 44 4.12 -24.14 -3.52
C VAL A 44 3.47 -22.86 -3.05
N ALA A 45 2.35 -22.93 -2.34
CA ALA A 45 1.78 -21.77 -1.67
C ALA A 45 2.68 -21.39 -0.47
N VAL A 46 3.13 -20.13 -0.39
CA VAL A 46 3.98 -19.64 0.69
C VAL A 46 3.20 -18.65 1.53
N PHE A 47 3.07 -18.93 2.82
CA PHE A 47 2.47 -18.05 3.80
C PHE A 47 3.54 -17.56 4.78
N VAL A 48 3.72 -16.25 4.87
CA VAL A 48 4.76 -15.62 5.69
C VAL A 48 4.11 -14.66 6.68
N SER A 49 4.48 -14.72 7.96
CA SER A 49 4.21 -13.65 8.90
C SER A 49 5.42 -12.72 9.02
N SER A 50 5.19 -11.42 9.15
CA SER A 50 6.22 -10.44 9.46
C SER A 50 5.62 -9.16 10.02
N HIS A 51 6.41 -8.41 10.79
CA HIS A 51 6.11 -7.05 11.22
C HIS A 51 6.86 -5.99 10.38
N ILE A 52 7.70 -6.41 9.42
CA ILE A 52 8.46 -5.52 8.53
C ILE A 52 7.69 -5.36 7.23
N LEU A 53 6.89 -4.31 7.13
CA LEU A 53 5.97 -4.10 6.00
C LEU A 53 6.70 -3.94 4.67
N THR A 54 7.84 -3.25 4.63
CA THR A 54 8.65 -3.07 3.43
C THR A 54 9.17 -4.38 2.84
N GLU A 55 9.48 -5.36 3.69
CA GLU A 55 9.87 -6.69 3.21
C GLU A 55 8.69 -7.45 2.61
N MET A 56 7.49 -7.29 3.19
CA MET A 56 6.28 -7.91 2.67
C MET A 56 5.91 -7.36 1.29
N GLU A 57 6.06 -6.04 1.06
CA GLU A 57 5.86 -5.42 -0.27
C GLU A 57 6.77 -6.02 -1.34
N LEU A 58 7.98 -6.41 -0.96
CA LEU A 58 8.95 -6.97 -1.89
C LEU A 58 8.81 -8.49 -2.09
N MET A 59 8.13 -9.18 -1.18
CA MET A 59 8.11 -10.65 -1.10
C MET A 59 6.77 -11.25 -1.50
N CYS A 60 5.65 -10.62 -1.15
CA CYS A 60 4.32 -11.18 -1.24
C CYS A 60 3.54 -10.63 -2.44
N ASP A 61 2.65 -11.45 -2.99
CA ASP A 61 1.66 -11.01 -3.98
C ASP A 61 0.39 -10.48 -3.29
N ARG A 62 0.15 -10.93 -2.04
CA ARG A 62 -1.07 -10.65 -1.28
C ARG A 62 -0.77 -10.53 0.19
N VAL A 63 -1.37 -9.55 0.86
CA VAL A 63 -1.17 -9.30 2.29
C VAL A 63 -2.50 -9.27 3.03
N ALA A 64 -2.52 -9.90 4.21
CA ALA A 64 -3.62 -9.81 5.16
C ALA A 64 -3.17 -9.07 6.42
N VAL A 65 -3.88 -7.99 6.75
CA VAL A 65 -3.64 -7.23 7.99
C VAL A 65 -4.47 -7.84 9.12
N ILE A 66 -3.77 -8.24 10.20
CA ILE A 66 -4.39 -8.81 11.39
C ILE A 66 -4.34 -7.77 12.52
N ASN A 67 -5.48 -7.50 13.15
CA ASN A 67 -5.58 -6.65 14.32
C ASN A 67 -6.49 -7.31 15.36
N LYS A 68 -5.99 -7.44 16.60
CA LYS A 68 -6.71 -8.07 17.73
C LYS A 68 -7.29 -9.45 17.39
N GLY A 69 -6.50 -10.28 16.67
CA GLY A 69 -6.88 -11.65 16.30
C GLY A 69 -7.90 -11.75 15.17
N LYS A 70 -8.19 -10.67 14.46
CA LYS A 70 -9.12 -10.66 13.31
C LYS A 70 -8.40 -10.12 12.08
N ILE A 71 -8.68 -10.72 10.92
CA ILE A 71 -8.29 -10.16 9.64
C ILE A 71 -9.16 -8.91 9.41
N VAL A 72 -8.53 -7.74 9.37
CA VAL A 72 -9.21 -6.46 9.17
C VAL A 72 -9.17 -5.99 7.73
N LYS A 73 -8.18 -6.45 6.97
CA LYS A 73 -8.03 -6.13 5.56
C LYS A 73 -7.23 -7.20 4.83
N VAL A 74 -7.53 -7.40 3.54
CA VAL A 74 -6.74 -8.21 2.61
C VAL A 74 -6.52 -7.37 1.36
N GLU A 75 -5.28 -7.28 0.91
CA GLU A 75 -4.88 -6.52 -0.30
C GLU A 75 -3.99 -7.37 -1.19
N ASP A 76 -4.21 -7.27 -2.49
CA ASP A 76 -3.32 -7.81 -3.52
C ASP A 76 -2.24 -6.75 -3.83
N ILE A 77 -0.96 -7.11 -3.74
CA ILE A 77 0.19 -6.19 -3.95
C ILE A 77 1.09 -6.62 -5.12
N GLY A 78 0.88 -7.81 -5.66
CA GLY A 78 1.68 -8.38 -6.76
C GLY A 78 1.27 -7.92 -8.15
N ASN A 79 0.01 -7.58 -8.37
CA ASN A 79 -0.51 -7.18 -9.69
C ASN A 79 -0.44 -5.66 -9.87
N LYS A 80 0.65 -5.18 -10.46
CA LYS A 80 0.80 -3.75 -10.78
C LYS A 80 -0.29 -3.20 -11.70
N GLU A 81 -0.96 -4.02 -12.48
CA GLU A 81 -2.03 -3.61 -13.40
C GLU A 81 -3.36 -3.33 -12.68
N GLU A 82 -3.63 -3.99 -11.54
CA GLU A 82 -4.83 -3.72 -10.72
C GLU A 82 -4.61 -2.62 -9.67
N HIS A 83 -3.37 -2.24 -9.39
CA HIS A 83 -3.01 -1.16 -8.46
C HIS A 83 -3.32 0.26 -8.97
N VAL A 84 -3.85 0.42 -10.16
CA VAL A 84 -4.29 1.73 -10.69
C VAL A 84 -5.30 2.42 -9.76
N SER A 85 -6.05 1.64 -8.98
CA SER A 85 -7.02 2.16 -8.00
C SER A 85 -6.41 2.66 -6.68
N SER A 86 -5.13 2.36 -6.40
CA SER A 86 -4.43 2.74 -5.16
C SER A 86 -3.40 3.86 -5.35
N ILE A 87 -3.21 4.34 -6.58
CA ILE A 87 -2.30 5.44 -6.84
C ILE A 87 -2.93 6.75 -6.36
N GLN A 88 -2.26 7.40 -5.42
CA GLN A 88 -2.59 8.76 -5.00
C GLN A 88 -1.71 9.76 -5.74
N THR A 89 -2.33 10.73 -6.40
CA THR A 89 -1.59 11.86 -6.97
C THR A 89 -1.52 12.96 -5.93
N ILE A 90 -0.31 13.32 -5.53
CA ILE A 90 -0.04 14.37 -4.55
C ILE A 90 0.39 15.62 -5.33
N ILE A 91 -0.34 16.71 -5.13
CA ILE A 91 -0.10 18.00 -5.78
C ILE A 91 0.34 19.00 -4.72
N GLU A 92 1.50 19.59 -4.91
CA GLU A 92 2.02 20.64 -4.05
C GLU A 92 1.64 22.01 -4.61
N VAL A 93 0.90 22.77 -3.81
CA VAL A 93 0.32 24.07 -4.18
C VAL A 93 0.47 25.05 -3.03
N LYS A 94 0.32 26.34 -3.31
CA LYS A 94 0.42 27.39 -2.29
C LYS A 94 -0.73 27.35 -1.29
N ASP A 95 -1.95 27.16 -1.76
CA ASP A 95 -3.16 27.07 -0.92
C ASP A 95 -3.95 25.78 -1.18
N PRO A 96 -3.72 24.73 -0.38
CA PRO A 96 -4.40 23.44 -0.55
C PRO A 96 -5.91 23.49 -0.35
N LYS A 97 -6.44 24.46 0.42
CA LYS A 97 -7.87 24.55 0.69
C LYS A 97 -8.64 25.00 -0.57
N VAL A 98 -8.12 26.03 -1.25
CA VAL A 98 -8.71 26.52 -2.51
C VAL A 98 -8.69 25.40 -3.56
N VAL A 99 -7.58 24.70 -3.67
CA VAL A 99 -7.45 23.60 -4.63
C VAL A 99 -8.42 22.46 -4.33
N LYS A 100 -8.58 22.10 -3.05
CA LYS A 100 -9.57 21.10 -2.64
C LYS A 100 -10.98 21.50 -3.05
N GLU A 101 -11.37 22.76 -2.83
CA GLU A 101 -12.72 23.26 -3.21
C GLU A 101 -12.95 23.20 -4.73
N ILE A 102 -11.93 23.51 -5.53
CA ILE A 102 -12.00 23.42 -7.00
C ILE A 102 -12.19 21.96 -7.43
N LEU A 103 -11.41 21.05 -6.86
CA LEU A 103 -11.43 19.63 -7.21
C LEU A 103 -12.73 18.95 -6.76
N ASP A 104 -13.23 19.28 -5.56
CA ASP A 104 -14.50 18.73 -5.04
C ASP A 104 -15.70 19.17 -5.92
N LYS A 105 -15.68 20.38 -6.50
CA LYS A 105 -16.71 20.86 -7.44
C LYS A 105 -16.74 20.06 -8.75
N GLU A 106 -15.60 19.56 -9.18
CA GLU A 106 -15.45 18.74 -10.39
C GLU A 106 -15.52 17.22 -10.09
N ASN A 107 -16.04 16.85 -8.90
CA ASN A 107 -16.22 15.46 -8.45
C ASN A 107 -14.92 14.65 -8.28
N TYR A 108 -13.78 15.28 -8.04
CA TYR A 108 -12.57 14.62 -7.61
C TYR A 108 -12.56 14.49 -6.09
N GLU A 109 -12.31 13.27 -5.57
CA GLU A 109 -12.10 13.06 -4.13
C GLU A 109 -10.75 13.63 -3.70
N ALA A 110 -10.72 14.86 -3.19
CA ALA A 110 -9.52 15.53 -2.76
C ALA A 110 -9.39 15.56 -1.23
N ASN A 111 -8.20 15.24 -0.73
CA ASN A 111 -7.84 15.32 0.68
C ASN A 111 -6.60 16.19 0.87
N ILE A 112 -6.51 16.86 2.02
CA ILE A 112 -5.32 17.65 2.38
C ILE A 112 -4.44 16.81 3.31
N ILE A 113 -3.18 16.59 2.91
CA ILE A 113 -2.19 15.83 3.66
C ILE A 113 -0.90 16.68 3.70
N ASP A 114 -0.43 17.02 4.89
CA ASP A 114 0.82 17.78 5.11
C ASP A 114 0.97 19.03 4.21
N LYS A 115 -0.09 19.83 4.12
CA LYS A 115 -0.16 21.03 3.27
C LYS A 115 -0.05 20.77 1.76
N LYS A 116 -0.32 19.55 1.32
CA LYS A 116 -0.44 19.16 -0.10
C LYS A 116 -1.84 18.62 -0.35
N VAL A 117 -2.25 18.58 -1.62
CA VAL A 117 -3.53 17.99 -2.00
C VAL A 117 -3.28 16.60 -2.56
N SER A 118 -3.96 15.62 -1.98
CA SER A 118 -3.96 14.25 -2.46
C SER A 118 -5.28 13.95 -3.16
N ILE A 119 -5.24 13.43 -4.36
CA ILE A 119 -6.41 12.99 -5.13
C ILE A 119 -6.25 11.54 -5.54
N LYS A 120 -7.38 10.82 -5.59
CA LYS A 120 -7.44 9.51 -6.23
C LYS A 120 -7.83 9.72 -7.68
N THR A 121 -6.92 9.49 -8.59
CA THR A 121 -7.20 9.60 -10.03
C THR A 121 -6.31 8.66 -10.82
N ASN A 122 -6.79 8.24 -12.00
CA ASN A 122 -6.00 7.45 -12.93
C ASN A 122 -4.90 8.31 -13.55
N TYR A 123 -3.81 7.68 -13.95
CA TYR A 123 -2.67 8.35 -14.60
C TYR A 123 -3.11 9.22 -15.77
N ASP A 124 -3.98 8.71 -16.62
CA ASP A 124 -4.44 9.38 -17.84
C ASP A 124 -5.26 10.66 -17.56
N ASN A 125 -5.85 10.77 -16.37
CA ASN A 125 -6.64 11.94 -15.97
C ASN A 125 -5.80 13.06 -15.34
N ILE A 126 -4.53 12.81 -14.99
CA ILE A 126 -3.65 13.82 -14.39
C ILE A 126 -3.52 15.07 -15.25
N PRO A 127 -3.32 14.98 -16.59
CA PRO A 127 -3.24 16.16 -17.44
C PRO A 127 -4.51 17.03 -17.40
N GLU A 128 -5.68 16.44 -17.23
CA GLU A 128 -6.94 17.16 -17.12
C GLU A 128 -7.03 17.91 -15.79
N VAL A 129 -6.64 17.26 -14.68
CA VAL A 129 -6.55 17.89 -13.36
C VAL A 129 -5.59 19.06 -13.37
N ILE A 130 -4.41 18.90 -13.97
CA ILE A 130 -3.42 19.98 -14.07
C ILE A 130 -3.98 21.15 -14.89
N LYS A 131 -4.60 20.88 -16.03
CA LYS A 131 -5.24 21.92 -16.87
C LYS A 131 -6.33 22.67 -16.11
N LEU A 132 -7.14 21.94 -15.33
CA LEU A 132 -8.20 22.53 -14.49
C LEU A 132 -7.59 23.50 -13.47
N LEU A 133 -6.55 23.10 -12.76
CA LEU A 133 -5.90 23.92 -11.74
C LEU A 133 -5.22 25.17 -12.36
N VAL A 134 -4.51 25.00 -13.45
CA VAL A 134 -3.87 26.11 -14.17
C VAL A 134 -4.91 27.11 -14.72
N LYS A 135 -6.04 26.61 -15.23
CA LYS A 135 -7.16 27.47 -15.69
C LYS A 135 -7.80 28.31 -14.58
N ASN A 136 -7.66 27.85 -13.32
CA ASN A 136 -8.09 28.60 -12.13
C ASN A 136 -6.97 29.39 -11.47
N ASP A 137 -5.90 29.71 -12.22
CA ASP A 137 -4.72 30.48 -11.76
C ASP A 137 -4.01 29.88 -10.54
N ILE A 138 -4.00 28.56 -10.43
CA ILE A 138 -3.29 27.86 -9.36
C ILE A 138 -1.87 27.53 -9.79
N ASP A 139 -0.90 28.02 -9.01
CA ASP A 139 0.50 27.63 -9.17
C ASP A 139 0.75 26.23 -8.63
N ILE A 140 1.25 25.34 -9.48
CA ILE A 140 1.59 23.96 -9.14
C ILE A 140 3.11 23.86 -9.01
N TYR A 141 3.61 23.51 -7.84
CA TYR A 141 5.05 23.39 -7.56
C TYR A 141 5.58 22.00 -7.82
N ASN A 142 4.77 20.98 -7.53
CA ASN A 142 5.15 19.58 -7.74
C ASN A 142 3.90 18.70 -7.93
N VAL A 143 4.05 17.66 -8.75
CA VAL A 143 3.06 16.59 -8.92
C VAL A 143 3.78 15.26 -8.79
N THR A 144 3.44 14.50 -7.76
CA THR A 144 4.05 13.20 -7.48
C THR A 144 2.96 12.15 -7.38
N GLN A 145 3.20 11.01 -7.99
CA GLN A 145 2.39 9.84 -7.74
C GLN A 145 3.01 9.02 -6.61
N LYS A 146 2.19 8.69 -5.62
CA LYS A 146 2.56 7.79 -4.54
C LYS A 146 1.66 6.56 -4.60
N GLU A 147 2.25 5.41 -4.80
CA GLU A 147 1.55 4.16 -4.52
C GLU A 147 1.28 4.10 -3.02
N LYS A 148 0.11 3.61 -2.66
CA LYS A 148 -0.24 3.42 -1.25
C LYS A 148 0.66 2.33 -0.69
N SER A 149 1.53 2.68 0.24
CA SER A 149 2.41 1.71 0.89
C SER A 149 1.61 0.77 1.79
N LEU A 150 2.17 -0.40 2.10
CA LEU A 150 1.58 -1.28 3.12
C LEU A 150 1.47 -0.61 4.48
N GLU A 151 2.37 0.33 4.79
CA GLU A 151 2.27 1.15 6.00
C GLU A 151 1.00 2.00 6.00
N ASP A 152 0.71 2.69 4.88
CA ASP A 152 -0.51 3.49 4.74
C ASP A 152 -1.76 2.59 4.88
N ILE A 153 -1.74 1.39 4.28
CA ILE A 153 -2.82 0.40 4.38
C ILE A 153 -3.00 -0.10 5.81
N PHE A 154 -1.89 -0.38 6.49
CA PHE A 154 -1.89 -0.84 7.88
C PHE A 154 -2.45 0.23 8.82
N PHE A 155 -2.01 1.48 8.71
CA PHE A 155 -2.52 2.59 9.51
C PHE A 155 -4.01 2.83 9.28
N ASP A 156 -4.46 2.86 8.02
CA ASP A 156 -5.89 3.00 7.70
C ASP A 156 -6.74 1.88 8.31
N ALA A 157 -6.23 0.65 8.27
CA ALA A 157 -6.94 -0.52 8.79
C ALA A 157 -6.97 -0.58 10.33
N THR A 158 -5.94 0.00 10.99
CA THR A 158 -5.79 -0.09 12.45
C THR A 158 -6.24 1.17 13.17
N GLU A 159 -6.03 2.37 12.62
CA GLU A 159 -6.33 3.66 13.24
C GLU A 159 -7.59 4.33 12.68
N GLY A 160 -7.98 4.06 11.44
CA GLY A 160 -9.16 4.64 10.78
C GLY A 160 -10.50 4.35 11.46
N ARG A 161 -10.53 3.45 12.46
CA ARG A 161 -11.71 3.22 13.31
C ARG A 161 -11.85 4.15 14.51
N LYS A 162 -10.88 5.03 14.79
CA LYS A 162 -10.98 6.00 15.90
C LYS A 162 -11.75 7.27 15.54
N GLY A 163 -12.04 7.52 14.25
CA GLY A 163 -12.77 8.71 13.79
C GLY A 163 -14.29 8.60 13.74
N GLY A 164 -14.89 7.45 14.07
CA GLY A 164 -16.32 7.16 13.86
C GLY A 164 -17.18 6.95 15.10
N GLN A 165 -16.68 7.22 16.30
CA GLN A 165 -17.53 7.28 17.50
C GLN A 165 -17.79 8.74 17.87
N LYS A 166 -18.74 9.38 17.19
CA LYS A 166 -19.50 10.46 17.80
C LYS A 166 -20.35 9.86 18.91
N ASN A 167 -20.13 10.35 20.11
CA ASN A 167 -20.98 10.13 21.27
C ASN A 167 -22.44 10.43 20.91
N GLU A 168 -23.27 9.42 20.83
CA GLU A 168 -24.68 9.53 21.16
C GLU A 168 -24.80 9.24 22.64
N ASN A 169 -24.80 10.29 23.44
CA ASN A 169 -25.39 10.37 24.76
C ASN A 169 -25.40 11.86 25.14
N ASP A 170 -26.53 12.52 24.88
CA ASP A 170 -27.34 13.32 25.80
C ASP A 170 -28.61 13.78 25.06
#